data_a0bcb7a2ad12d238118b55ae131959e8
#
_entry.id   a0bcb7a2ad12d238118b55ae131959e8
#
_cell.length_a   1.000
_cell.length_b   1.000
_cell.length_c   1.000
_cell.angle_alpha   90.00
_cell.angle_beta   90.00
_cell.angle_gamma   90.00
#
_symmetry.space_group_name_H-M   'P 1'
#
loop_
_entity.id
_entity.type
_entity.pdbx_description
1 polymer ?
#
loop_
_entity_poly.entity_id
_entity_poly.type
_entity_poly.pdbx_seq_one_letter_code
_entity_poly.pdbx_strand_id
1 'polypeptide(L)'
;LSIRAQRLKKSMKFVHYAENLRRYSPPDKLEKRLKANAGYYGKFLPFLYARGFGLLGPLRKVLFGTVALFRPMYRDCSGADMRVVVHKSCGLAAQTFMLAMSEAGYDTCPLEGLDSGRVEKILGLPRGAEINMIVACGIRKEGHGIWGDRQRLPFAEVYRERAD
;
A
#
# COMPACT_ATOMS: atom_id res chain seq x y z
N LEU A 1 -9.95 -10.98 15.47
CA LEU A 1 -9.61 -9.54 15.67
C LEU A 1 -8.31 -9.35 16.48
N SER A 2 -7.99 -10.24 17.45
CA SER A 2 -6.88 -10.02 18.38
C SER A 2 -5.49 -10.05 17.73
N ILE A 3 -5.20 -11.04 16.87
CA ILE A 3 -3.85 -11.20 16.29
C ILE A 3 -3.54 -10.10 15.26
N ARG A 4 -4.49 -9.75 14.40
CA ARG A 4 -4.29 -8.66 13.42
C ARG A 4 -4.21 -7.29 14.08
N ALA A 5 -5.06 -7.02 15.07
CA ALA A 5 -5.02 -5.78 15.82
C ALA A 5 -3.73 -5.64 16.63
N GLN A 6 -3.21 -6.72 17.21
CA GLN A 6 -1.93 -6.73 17.90
C GLN A 6 -0.74 -6.51 16.95
N ARG A 7 -0.77 -7.12 15.74
CA ARG A 7 0.27 -6.89 14.71
C ARG A 7 0.27 -5.44 14.23
N LEU A 8 -0.91 -4.85 14.01
CA LEU A 8 -1.02 -3.43 13.62
C LEU A 8 -0.59 -2.48 14.75
N LYS A 9 -0.93 -2.77 16.00
CA LYS A 9 -0.46 -2.00 17.16
C LYS A 9 1.06 -2.06 17.35
N LYS A 10 1.67 -3.20 17.02
CA LYS A 10 3.13 -3.40 17.04
C LYS A 10 3.80 -2.95 15.74
N SER A 11 3.05 -2.44 14.77
CA SER A 11 3.65 -2.00 13.52
C SER A 11 4.60 -0.81 13.76
N MET A 12 5.70 -0.80 13.05
CA MET A 12 6.68 0.30 13.10
C MET A 12 6.03 1.67 12.92
N LYS A 13 5.02 1.76 12.01
CA LYS A 13 4.27 2.99 11.77
C LYS A 13 3.53 3.49 13.01
N PHE A 14 2.89 2.60 13.77
CA PHE A 14 2.19 2.97 15.00
C PHE A 14 3.16 3.53 16.04
N VAL A 15 4.27 2.84 16.28
CA VAL A 15 5.30 3.24 17.25
C VAL A 15 5.92 4.57 16.84
N HIS A 16 6.37 4.68 15.61
CA HIS A 16 6.99 5.89 15.07
C HIS A 16 6.05 7.10 15.13
N TYR A 17 4.77 6.91 14.76
CA TYR A 17 3.79 7.99 14.83
C TYR A 17 3.49 8.40 16.26
N ALA A 18 3.44 7.46 17.19
CA ALA A 18 3.26 7.76 18.62
C ALA A 18 4.46 8.53 19.21
N GLU A 19 5.68 8.18 18.81
CA GLU A 19 6.89 8.93 19.21
C GLU A 19 6.90 10.34 18.66
N ASN A 20 6.55 10.51 17.37
CA ASN A 20 6.42 11.84 16.79
C ASN A 20 5.34 12.68 17.48
N LEU A 21 4.20 12.08 17.86
CA LEU A 21 3.18 12.77 18.62
C LEU A 21 3.71 13.22 19.99
N ARG A 22 4.50 12.41 20.70
CA ARG A 22 5.13 12.79 21.97
C ARG A 22 6.11 13.93 21.81
N ARG A 23 6.86 13.93 20.71
CA ARG A 23 7.93 14.91 20.43
C ARG A 23 7.37 16.28 19.99
N TYR A 24 6.32 16.27 19.18
CA TYR A 24 5.86 17.49 18.48
C TYR A 24 4.44 17.95 18.86
N SER A 25 3.74 17.26 19.76
CA SER A 25 2.41 17.70 20.18
C SER A 25 2.49 18.62 21.37
N PRO A 26 1.66 19.69 21.40
CA PRO A 26 1.47 20.48 22.60
C PRO A 26 1.00 19.60 23.79
N PRO A 27 1.47 19.87 25.01
CA PRO A 27 1.16 19.03 26.18
C PRO A 27 -0.35 18.87 26.44
N ASP A 28 -1.12 19.92 26.24
CA ASP A 28 -2.59 19.97 26.40
C ASP A 28 -3.33 19.05 25.40
N LYS A 29 -2.74 18.73 24.27
CA LYS A 29 -3.34 17.92 23.19
C LYS A 29 -2.73 16.52 23.07
N LEU A 30 -1.64 16.25 23.76
CA LEU A 30 -0.87 15.02 23.60
C LEU A 30 -1.69 13.78 23.90
N GLU A 31 -2.36 13.74 25.06
CA GLU A 31 -3.14 12.57 25.48
C GLU A 31 -4.28 12.28 24.50
N LYS A 32 -5.02 13.30 24.07
CA LYS A 32 -6.08 13.18 23.07
C LYS A 32 -5.57 12.62 21.75
N ARG A 33 -4.41 13.08 21.29
CA ARG A 33 -3.78 12.62 20.03
C ARG A 33 -3.29 11.19 20.14
N LEU A 34 -2.67 10.80 21.24
CA LEU A 34 -2.23 9.42 21.49
C LEU A 34 -3.43 8.46 21.56
N LYS A 35 -4.52 8.86 22.22
CA LYS A 35 -5.76 8.08 22.26
C LYS A 35 -6.39 7.92 20.87
N ALA A 36 -6.40 8.97 20.06
CA ALA A 36 -6.87 8.93 18.69
C ALA A 36 -6.00 7.98 17.83
N ASN A 37 -4.67 8.06 17.94
CA ASN A 37 -3.73 7.17 17.29
C ASN A 37 -3.97 5.70 17.68
N ALA A 38 -4.13 5.42 18.97
CA ALA A 38 -4.43 4.08 19.47
C ALA A 38 -5.79 3.57 18.96
N GLY A 39 -6.79 4.42 18.87
CA GLY A 39 -8.10 4.11 18.29
C GLY A 39 -8.01 3.80 16.79
N TYR A 40 -7.26 4.61 16.05
CA TYR A 40 -7.05 4.42 14.62
C TYR A 40 -6.38 3.07 14.31
N TYR A 41 -5.23 2.79 14.90
CA TYR A 41 -4.50 1.53 14.65
C TYR A 41 -5.13 0.31 15.35
N GLY A 42 -5.78 0.51 16.49
CA GLY A 42 -6.36 -0.59 17.29
C GLY A 42 -7.78 -1.00 16.92
N LYS A 43 -8.58 -0.08 16.40
CA LYS A 43 -10.01 -0.33 16.08
C LYS A 43 -10.33 -0.05 14.62
N PHE A 44 -10.02 1.14 14.13
CA PHE A 44 -10.44 1.58 12.80
C PHE A 44 -9.75 0.79 11.69
N LEU A 45 -8.43 0.69 11.68
CA LEU A 45 -7.71 -0.08 10.67
C LEU A 45 -8.10 -1.57 10.65
N PRO A 46 -8.14 -2.28 11.79
CA PRO A 46 -8.62 -3.67 11.78
C PRO A 46 -10.04 -3.82 11.23
N PHE A 47 -10.93 -2.90 11.53
CA PHE A 47 -12.28 -2.88 10.95
C PHE A 47 -12.23 -2.64 9.44
N LEU A 48 -11.42 -1.69 8.96
CA LEU A 48 -11.30 -1.35 7.55
C LEU A 48 -10.74 -2.52 6.71
N TYR A 49 -9.77 -3.29 7.26
CA TYR A 49 -9.16 -4.43 6.58
C TYR A 49 -9.83 -5.78 6.88
N ALA A 50 -10.86 -5.82 7.73
CA ALA A 50 -11.59 -7.05 8.00
C ALA A 50 -12.37 -7.51 6.76
N ARG A 51 -12.19 -8.78 6.37
CA ARG A 51 -12.90 -9.34 5.19
C ARG A 51 -14.34 -9.75 5.50
N GLY A 52 -14.63 -10.26 6.71
CA GLY A 52 -15.97 -10.61 7.20
C GLY A 52 -16.82 -11.41 6.22
N PHE A 53 -16.25 -12.49 5.65
CA PHE A 53 -16.92 -13.34 4.63
C PHE A 53 -17.43 -12.55 3.40
N GLY A 54 -16.89 -11.37 3.11
CA GLY A 54 -17.29 -10.52 1.99
C GLY A 54 -18.43 -9.52 2.29
N LEU A 55 -19.17 -9.70 3.39
CA LEU A 55 -20.33 -8.85 3.71
C LEU A 55 -19.96 -7.50 4.32
N LEU A 56 -18.81 -7.40 4.99
CA LEU A 56 -18.37 -6.15 5.62
C LEU A 56 -17.98 -5.07 4.59
N GLY A 57 -17.59 -5.43 3.38
CA GLY A 57 -17.26 -4.49 2.33
C GLY A 57 -18.45 -3.63 1.89
N PRO A 58 -19.55 -4.22 1.41
CA PRO A 58 -20.77 -3.50 1.08
C PRO A 58 -21.35 -2.70 2.24
N LEU A 59 -21.37 -3.29 3.45
CA LEU A 59 -21.88 -2.61 4.65
C LEU A 59 -21.07 -1.33 4.96
N ARG A 60 -19.74 -1.38 4.87
CA ARG A 60 -18.89 -0.19 5.03
C ARG A 60 -19.16 0.85 3.95
N LYS A 61 -19.34 0.42 2.71
CA LYS A 61 -19.63 1.33 1.60
C LYS A 61 -20.94 2.10 1.82
N VAL A 62 -21.98 1.44 2.29
CA VAL A 62 -23.23 2.08 2.66
C VAL A 62 -23.03 3.03 3.84
N LEU A 63 -22.44 2.57 4.93
CA LEU A 63 -22.21 3.38 6.14
C LEU A 63 -21.37 4.62 5.84
N PHE A 64 -20.26 4.49 5.14
CA PHE A 64 -19.39 5.62 4.83
C PHE A 64 -19.99 6.52 3.75
N GLY A 65 -20.76 5.94 2.82
CA GLY A 65 -21.51 6.69 1.82
C GLY A 65 -22.57 7.60 2.45
N THR A 66 -23.33 7.11 3.42
CA THR A 66 -24.32 7.92 4.14
C THR A 66 -23.67 9.05 4.94
N VAL A 67 -22.58 8.77 5.66
CA VAL A 67 -21.83 9.81 6.37
C VAL A 67 -21.24 10.83 5.41
N ALA A 68 -20.82 10.41 4.22
CA ALA A 68 -20.23 11.27 3.20
C ALA A 68 -21.23 12.25 2.55
N LEU A 69 -22.54 12.09 2.79
CA LEU A 69 -23.56 13.07 2.37
C LEU A 69 -23.50 14.34 3.24
N PHE A 70 -23.07 14.21 4.49
CA PHE A 70 -23.08 15.30 5.46
C PHE A 70 -21.70 15.90 5.73
N ARG A 71 -20.62 15.15 5.44
CA ARG A 71 -19.23 15.61 5.65
C ARG A 71 -18.26 14.87 4.74
N PRO A 72 -17.10 15.46 4.41
CA PRO A 72 -16.04 14.75 3.67
C PRO A 72 -15.67 13.45 4.39
N MET A 73 -15.77 12.32 3.68
CA MET A 73 -15.50 10.99 4.21
C MET A 73 -14.83 10.12 3.15
N TYR A 74 -13.93 9.25 3.58
CA TYR A 74 -13.30 8.25 2.74
C TYR A 74 -14.33 7.21 2.28
N ARG A 75 -14.52 7.07 0.96
CA ARG A 75 -15.54 6.20 0.35
C ARG A 75 -14.99 4.87 -0.18
N ASP A 76 -13.68 4.80 -0.45
CA ASP A 76 -13.03 3.61 -1.03
C ASP A 76 -12.69 2.59 0.06
N CYS A 77 -13.72 2.00 0.67
CA CYS A 77 -13.63 1.17 1.88
C CYS A 77 -14.17 -0.26 1.69
N SER A 78 -14.47 -0.67 0.45
CA SER A 78 -14.81 -2.05 0.14
C SER A 78 -13.57 -2.96 0.25
N GLY A 79 -13.80 -4.27 0.24
CA GLY A 79 -12.69 -5.24 0.22
C GLY A 79 -11.82 -5.12 -1.03
N ALA A 80 -12.43 -4.78 -2.18
CA ALA A 80 -11.73 -4.54 -3.43
C ALA A 80 -10.87 -3.27 -3.35
N ASP A 81 -11.41 -2.18 -2.82
CA ASP A 81 -10.68 -0.93 -2.65
C ASP A 81 -9.45 -1.13 -1.73
N MET A 82 -9.62 -1.87 -0.62
CA MET A 82 -8.51 -2.18 0.28
C MET A 82 -7.45 -3.06 -0.38
N ARG A 83 -7.84 -3.97 -1.28
CA ARG A 83 -6.90 -4.75 -2.07
C ARG A 83 -6.06 -3.84 -2.99
N VAL A 84 -6.71 -2.90 -3.68
CA VAL A 84 -6.04 -1.91 -4.54
C VAL A 84 -5.05 -1.07 -3.73
N VAL A 85 -5.41 -0.61 -2.52
CA VAL A 85 -4.50 0.15 -1.64
C VAL A 85 -3.25 -0.67 -1.28
N VAL A 86 -3.41 -1.96 -0.97
CA VAL A 86 -2.27 -2.85 -0.67
C VAL A 86 -1.37 -3.01 -1.89
N HIS A 87 -1.94 -3.26 -3.08
CA HIS A 87 -1.17 -3.39 -4.32
C HIS A 87 -0.43 -2.08 -4.68
N LYS A 88 -1.05 -0.92 -4.53
CA LYS A 88 -0.37 0.38 -4.69
C LYS A 88 0.83 0.53 -3.74
N SER A 89 0.67 0.15 -2.48
CA SER A 89 1.77 0.21 -1.50
C SER A 89 2.91 -0.74 -1.86
N CYS A 90 2.60 -1.94 -2.37
CA CYS A 90 3.61 -2.87 -2.88
C CYS A 90 4.30 -2.32 -4.13
N GLY A 91 3.56 -1.71 -5.05
CA GLY A 91 4.13 -1.06 -6.24
C GLY A 91 5.11 0.07 -5.89
N LEU A 92 4.78 0.91 -4.90
CA LEU A 92 5.69 1.95 -4.40
C LEU A 92 6.98 1.34 -3.80
N ALA A 93 6.87 0.25 -3.06
CA ALA A 93 8.03 -0.44 -2.50
C ALA A 93 8.89 -1.08 -3.62
N ALA A 94 8.27 -1.69 -4.63
CA ALA A 94 8.94 -2.25 -5.80
C ALA A 94 9.67 -1.15 -6.59
N GLN A 95 9.04 0.00 -6.81
CA GLN A 95 9.68 1.13 -7.48
C GLN A 95 10.89 1.64 -6.70
N THR A 96 10.78 1.77 -5.38
CA THR A 96 11.90 2.18 -4.51
C THR A 96 13.04 1.16 -4.60
N PHE A 97 12.73 -0.14 -4.60
CA PHE A 97 13.73 -1.20 -4.78
C PHE A 97 14.44 -1.08 -6.14
N MET A 98 13.68 -0.90 -7.23
CA MET A 98 14.27 -0.77 -8.57
C MET A 98 15.19 0.45 -8.69
N LEU A 99 14.83 1.59 -8.07
CA LEU A 99 15.69 2.78 -8.05
C LEU A 99 16.97 2.55 -7.27
N ALA A 100 16.88 1.95 -6.08
CA ALA A 100 18.04 1.62 -5.26
C ALA A 100 18.98 0.63 -5.95
N MET A 101 18.42 -0.37 -6.64
CA MET A 101 19.23 -1.32 -7.41
C MET A 101 19.92 -0.65 -8.60
N SER A 102 19.23 0.26 -9.29
CA SER A 102 19.82 1.02 -10.39
C SER A 102 20.99 1.89 -9.91
N GLU A 103 20.89 2.52 -8.76
CA GLU A 103 21.99 3.28 -8.15
C GLU A 103 23.18 2.38 -7.76
N ALA A 104 22.87 1.17 -7.30
CA ALA A 104 23.88 0.15 -6.98
C ALA A 104 24.50 -0.53 -8.23
N GLY A 105 24.14 -0.13 -9.43
CA GLY A 105 24.68 -0.65 -10.69
C GLY A 105 24.02 -1.94 -11.18
N TYR A 106 22.85 -2.30 -10.64
CA TYR A 106 22.07 -3.45 -11.09
C TYR A 106 20.93 -3.04 -12.02
N ASP A 107 20.60 -3.91 -12.95
CA ASP A 107 19.40 -3.80 -13.78
C ASP A 107 18.24 -4.54 -13.11
N THR A 108 17.03 -4.03 -13.33
CA THR A 108 15.81 -4.64 -12.80
C THR A 108 14.75 -4.74 -13.89
N CYS A 109 13.92 -5.79 -13.81
CA CYS A 109 12.78 -5.97 -14.70
C CYS A 109 11.55 -6.37 -13.91
N PRO A 110 10.51 -5.51 -13.81
CA PRO A 110 9.24 -5.88 -13.20
C PRO A 110 8.43 -6.78 -14.12
N LEU A 111 7.84 -7.83 -13.57
CA LEU A 111 7.05 -8.84 -14.26
C LEU A 111 5.67 -8.94 -13.58
N GLU A 112 4.62 -8.56 -14.31
CA GLU A 112 3.23 -8.66 -13.84
C GLU A 112 2.46 -9.78 -14.55
N GLY A 113 2.87 -10.13 -15.80
CA GLY A 113 2.28 -11.20 -16.60
C GLY A 113 2.73 -12.58 -16.15
N LEU A 114 2.29 -13.03 -14.99
CA LEU A 114 2.67 -14.30 -14.39
C LEU A 114 1.46 -15.16 -14.00
N ASP A 115 1.65 -16.48 -13.92
CA ASP A 115 0.69 -17.39 -13.30
C ASP A 115 0.84 -17.32 -11.76
N SER A 116 0.11 -16.40 -11.16
CA SER A 116 0.16 -16.17 -9.70
C SER A 116 -0.11 -17.45 -8.90
N GLY A 117 -1.07 -18.29 -9.35
CA GLY A 117 -1.42 -19.51 -8.65
C GLY A 117 -0.29 -20.55 -8.63
N ARG A 118 0.52 -20.63 -9.69
CA ARG A 118 1.73 -21.46 -9.69
C ARG A 118 2.82 -20.90 -8.81
N VAL A 119 3.07 -19.60 -8.87
CA VAL A 119 4.10 -18.94 -8.08
C VAL A 119 3.77 -19.01 -6.59
N GLU A 120 2.51 -18.81 -6.21
CA GLU A 120 2.04 -18.98 -4.82
C GLU A 120 2.33 -20.39 -4.29
N LYS A 121 2.08 -21.41 -5.09
CA LYS A 121 2.38 -22.82 -4.74
C LYS A 121 3.88 -23.08 -4.60
N ILE A 122 4.69 -22.61 -5.54
CA ILE A 122 6.16 -22.78 -5.53
C ILE A 122 6.76 -22.11 -4.28
N LEU A 123 6.26 -20.92 -3.93
CA LEU A 123 6.75 -20.17 -2.78
C LEU A 123 6.12 -20.61 -1.44
N GLY A 124 5.17 -21.54 -1.46
CA GLY A 124 4.47 -21.99 -0.26
C GLY A 124 3.74 -20.86 0.49
N LEU A 125 3.14 -19.92 -0.25
CA LEU A 125 2.54 -18.75 0.36
C LEU A 125 1.30 -19.09 1.19
N PRO A 126 1.06 -18.41 2.31
CA PRO A 126 -0.11 -18.67 3.14
C PRO A 126 -1.40 -18.29 2.42
N ARG A 127 -2.49 -18.99 2.73
CA ARG A 127 -3.81 -18.73 2.14
C ARG A 127 -4.22 -17.25 2.27
N GLY A 128 -4.54 -16.64 1.14
CA GLY A 128 -4.93 -15.23 1.03
C GLY A 128 -3.78 -14.25 0.93
N ALA A 129 -2.55 -14.73 0.78
CA ALA A 129 -1.48 -13.92 0.22
C ALA A 129 -1.74 -13.72 -1.29
N GLU A 130 -1.28 -12.62 -1.81
CA GLU A 130 -1.40 -12.29 -3.24
C GLU A 130 -0.04 -11.77 -3.73
N ILE A 131 0.34 -12.12 -4.94
CA ILE A 131 1.54 -11.60 -5.57
C ILE A 131 1.17 -10.30 -6.28
N ASN A 132 1.94 -9.25 -6.03
CA ASN A 132 1.80 -7.99 -6.73
C ASN A 132 2.55 -8.05 -8.07
N MET A 133 3.84 -8.34 -8.01
CA MET A 133 4.74 -8.50 -9.15
C MET A 133 5.96 -9.32 -8.74
N ILE A 134 6.71 -9.78 -9.72
CA ILE A 134 8.08 -10.28 -9.54
C ILE A 134 9.01 -9.23 -10.11
N VAL A 135 10.10 -8.93 -9.41
CA VAL A 135 11.16 -8.07 -9.90
C VAL A 135 12.40 -8.90 -10.06
N ALA A 136 12.79 -9.19 -11.30
CA ALA A 136 14.09 -9.77 -11.58
C ALA A 136 15.16 -8.69 -11.37
N CYS A 137 16.30 -9.07 -10.77
CA CYS A 137 17.40 -8.18 -10.50
C CYS A 137 18.72 -8.87 -10.82
N GLY A 138 19.64 -8.18 -11.49
CA GLY A 138 20.94 -8.72 -11.85
C GLY A 138 21.74 -7.78 -12.71
N ILE A 139 22.90 -8.24 -13.19
CA ILE A 139 23.71 -7.53 -14.15
C ILE A 139 23.30 -8.03 -15.54
N ARG A 140 22.90 -7.13 -16.43
CA ARG A 140 22.51 -7.50 -17.79
C ARG A 140 23.71 -8.06 -18.56
N LYS A 141 23.44 -9.04 -19.39
CA LYS A 141 24.41 -9.53 -20.36
C LYS A 141 24.42 -8.60 -21.57
N GLU A 142 25.58 -8.13 -21.95
CA GLU A 142 25.74 -7.28 -23.13
C GLU A 142 25.11 -7.91 -24.39
N GLY A 143 24.44 -7.09 -25.19
CA GLY A 143 23.80 -7.52 -26.43
C GLY A 143 22.52 -8.36 -26.26
N HIS A 144 22.00 -8.55 -25.03
CA HIS A 144 20.81 -9.34 -24.77
C HIS A 144 19.85 -8.62 -23.83
N GLY A 145 18.55 -8.72 -24.11
CA GLY A 145 17.48 -8.27 -23.21
C GLY A 145 17.04 -6.82 -23.36
N ILE A 146 17.79 -5.98 -24.08
CA ILE A 146 17.39 -4.62 -24.46
C ILE A 146 17.47 -4.51 -25.98
N TRP A 147 16.32 -4.28 -26.59
CA TRP A 147 16.15 -4.36 -28.06
C TRP A 147 15.98 -3.01 -28.75
N GLY A 148 16.35 -1.93 -28.10
CA GLY A 148 16.26 -0.59 -28.66
C GLY A 148 16.48 0.50 -27.63
N ASP A 149 16.40 1.74 -28.10
CA ASP A 149 16.55 2.91 -27.26
C ASP A 149 15.38 3.10 -26.32
N ARG A 150 15.66 3.75 -25.19
CA ARG A 150 14.65 4.06 -24.19
C ARG A 150 13.67 5.11 -24.72
N GLN A 151 12.43 4.71 -24.96
CA GLN A 151 11.38 5.62 -25.36
C GLN A 151 10.68 6.25 -24.15
N ARG A 152 10.35 7.53 -24.28
CA ARG A 152 9.55 8.29 -23.34
C ARG A 152 8.57 9.16 -24.10
N LEU A 153 7.34 9.25 -23.61
CA LEU A 153 6.39 10.22 -24.12
C LEU A 153 6.89 11.64 -23.84
N PRO A 154 6.64 12.59 -24.76
CA PRO A 154 6.93 14.01 -24.50
C PRO A 154 6.27 14.48 -23.23
N PHE A 155 6.96 15.38 -22.48
CA PHE A 155 6.46 15.87 -21.19
C PHE A 155 5.06 16.49 -21.31
N ALA A 156 4.79 17.23 -22.38
CA ALA A 156 3.48 17.85 -22.63
C ALA A 156 2.31 16.86 -22.81
N GLU A 157 2.59 15.60 -23.15
CA GLU A 157 1.58 14.56 -23.26
C GLU A 157 1.24 13.90 -21.93
N VAL A 158 2.19 13.88 -20.99
CA VAL A 158 2.04 13.19 -19.69
C VAL A 158 1.78 14.15 -18.53
N TYR A 159 2.05 15.44 -18.72
CA TYR A 159 1.85 16.46 -17.70
C TYR A 159 0.88 17.54 -18.21
N ARG A 160 -0.10 17.87 -17.41
CA ARG A 160 -1.01 19.00 -17.65
C ARG A 160 -1.09 19.85 -16.40
N GLU A 161 -0.73 21.09 -16.53
CA GLU A 161 -0.94 22.11 -15.50
C GLU A 161 -2.39 22.56 -15.57
N ARG A 162 -3.05 22.61 -14.42
CA ARG A 162 -4.39 23.20 -14.32
C ARG A 162 -4.21 24.72 -14.22
N ALA A 163 -4.62 25.43 -15.25
CA ALA A 163 -4.79 26.88 -15.12
C ALA A 163 -5.93 27.16 -14.12
N ASP A 164 -5.65 27.99 -13.12
CA ASP A 164 -6.65 28.47 -12.14
C ASP A 164 -7.66 29.40 -12.81
#